data_217ac25f7a24163dbde506ec14f62415
#
_entry.id   217ac25f7a24163dbde506ec14f62415
#
_cell.length_a   1.000
_cell.length_b   1.000
_cell.length_c   1.000
_cell.angle_alpha   90.00
_cell.angle_beta   90.00
_cell.angle_gamma   90.00
#
_symmetry.space_group_name_H-M   'P 1'
#
loop_
_entity.id
_entity.type
_entity.pdbx_description
1 polymer ?
#
loop_
_entity_poly.entity_id
_entity_poly.type
_entity_poly.pdbx_seq_one_letter_code
_entity_poly.pdbx_strand_id
1 'polypeptide(L)'
;MSHVRFRYFAGAESIPPDFVHRIRTDLARSMPRHRVADYLTTKQHILRESHHLVAAETTQGCVGLVAATERDPDDRPFTYVETLLVAEEHHGGTVAFGLVSRLFREITRRRGEFPELVAMKTYTPKAYTVMRRFTVHDDIRCYPSLDGSDPDEVRRLAGRLAAQLSPECRFDPRTGVIVHGGGTVGSDFWQYRPRSGNRRVDAFFSAEVGEFDRVLCLVHAPTPAARAALTAALRITPNPAPRQEIA
;
A
#
# COMPACT_ATOMS: atom_id res chain seq x y z
N MET A 1 -17.91 18.13 -9.39
CA MET A 1 -16.99 17.07 -8.90
C MET A 1 -17.82 16.00 -8.22
N SER A 2 -17.76 14.75 -8.69
CA SER A 2 -18.50 13.65 -8.06
C SER A 2 -17.95 13.41 -6.65
N HIS A 3 -18.84 13.33 -5.66
CA HIS A 3 -18.46 13.06 -4.28
C HIS A 3 -17.92 11.62 -4.19
N VAL A 4 -16.69 11.43 -3.68
CA VAL A 4 -16.08 10.11 -3.47
C VAL A 4 -16.36 9.65 -2.04
N ARG A 5 -16.97 8.47 -1.88
CA ARG A 5 -17.21 7.81 -0.61
C ARG A 5 -16.22 6.67 -0.41
N PHE A 6 -15.62 6.56 0.78
CA PHE A 6 -14.72 5.47 1.13
C PHE A 6 -15.44 4.45 2.03
N ARG A 7 -15.55 3.21 1.57
CA ARG A 7 -16.16 2.10 2.30
C ARG A 7 -15.08 1.12 2.76
N TYR A 8 -15.03 0.86 4.05
CA TYR A 8 -14.08 -0.06 4.67
C TYR A 8 -14.74 -1.41 4.95
N PHE A 9 -13.97 -2.48 4.77
CA PHE A 9 -14.31 -3.85 5.08
C PHE A 9 -13.23 -4.46 5.97
N ALA A 10 -13.65 -5.08 7.06
CA ALA A 10 -12.77 -5.73 8.05
C ALA A 10 -12.68 -7.22 7.74
N GLY A 11 -11.78 -7.56 6.85
CA GLY A 11 -11.67 -8.91 6.28
C GLY A 11 -12.44 -9.05 4.97
N ALA A 12 -11.90 -9.87 4.11
CA ALA A 12 -12.47 -10.12 2.79
C ALA A 12 -13.85 -10.82 2.87
N GLU A 13 -14.06 -11.61 3.92
CA GLU A 13 -15.32 -12.29 4.22
C GLU A 13 -16.50 -11.33 4.50
N SER A 14 -16.19 -10.10 4.88
CA SER A 14 -17.19 -9.05 5.11
C SER A 14 -17.66 -8.35 3.83
N ILE A 15 -17.06 -8.68 2.68
CA ILE A 15 -17.38 -8.09 1.39
C ILE A 15 -18.53 -8.88 0.74
N PRO A 16 -19.71 -8.26 0.47
CA PRO A 16 -20.78 -8.93 -0.24
C PRO A 16 -20.31 -9.45 -1.60
N PRO A 17 -20.71 -10.67 -2.02
CA PRO A 17 -20.29 -11.25 -3.31
C PRO A 17 -20.61 -10.38 -4.54
N ASP A 18 -21.78 -9.73 -4.54
CA ASP A 18 -22.18 -8.77 -5.58
C ASP A 18 -21.25 -7.54 -5.60
N PHE A 19 -20.75 -7.13 -4.45
CA PHE A 19 -19.81 -6.03 -4.35
C PHE A 19 -18.41 -6.41 -4.88
N VAL A 20 -17.95 -7.64 -4.64
CA VAL A 20 -16.73 -8.19 -5.26
C VAL A 20 -16.82 -8.16 -6.78
N HIS A 21 -17.96 -8.58 -7.32
CA HIS A 21 -18.20 -8.53 -8.77
C HIS A 21 -18.15 -7.07 -9.29
N ARG A 22 -18.81 -6.14 -8.61
CA ARG A 22 -18.79 -4.71 -8.96
C ARG A 22 -17.37 -4.11 -8.91
N ILE A 23 -16.57 -4.38 -7.87
CA ILE A 23 -15.18 -3.92 -7.81
C ILE A 23 -14.43 -4.33 -9.08
N ARG A 24 -14.52 -5.60 -9.48
CA ARG A 24 -13.83 -6.12 -10.66
C ARG A 24 -14.28 -5.43 -11.94
N THR A 25 -15.58 -5.35 -12.15
CA THR A 25 -16.19 -4.80 -13.36
C THR A 25 -15.94 -3.30 -13.48
N ASP A 26 -16.16 -2.55 -12.41
CA ASP A 26 -16.03 -1.09 -12.40
C ASP A 26 -14.57 -0.65 -12.57
N LEU A 27 -13.63 -1.30 -11.85
CA LEU A 27 -12.21 -0.98 -12.00
C LEU A 27 -11.67 -1.37 -13.38
N ALA A 28 -12.09 -2.51 -13.94
CA ALA A 28 -11.72 -2.87 -15.31
C ALA A 28 -12.21 -1.84 -16.34
N ARG A 29 -13.45 -1.33 -16.16
CA ARG A 29 -14.03 -0.29 -17.02
C ARG A 29 -13.35 1.06 -16.84
N SER A 30 -13.02 1.46 -15.60
CA SER A 30 -12.45 2.77 -15.28
C SER A 30 -10.92 2.85 -15.44
N MET A 31 -10.29 1.72 -15.72
CA MET A 31 -8.85 1.60 -15.99
C MET A 31 -8.60 0.87 -17.32
N PRO A 32 -9.09 1.39 -18.47
CA PRO A 32 -9.06 0.66 -19.75
C PRO A 32 -7.64 0.42 -20.28
N ARG A 33 -6.65 1.20 -19.84
CA ARG A 33 -5.23 1.04 -20.18
C ARG A 33 -4.49 0.06 -19.28
N HIS A 34 -5.25 -0.71 -18.44
CA HIS A 34 -4.67 -1.64 -17.48
C HIS A 34 -5.45 -2.95 -17.54
N ARG A 35 -4.75 -4.07 -17.46
CA ARG A 35 -5.38 -5.40 -17.44
C ARG A 35 -5.89 -5.75 -16.04
N VAL A 36 -6.78 -4.88 -15.49
CA VAL A 36 -7.27 -4.99 -14.10
C VAL A 36 -8.04 -6.28 -13.88
N ALA A 37 -8.84 -6.72 -14.84
CA ALA A 37 -9.61 -7.96 -14.74
C ALA A 37 -8.67 -9.17 -14.57
N ASP A 38 -7.62 -9.26 -15.40
CA ASP A 38 -6.62 -10.32 -15.33
C ASP A 38 -5.81 -10.24 -14.02
N TYR A 39 -5.43 -9.02 -13.62
CA TYR A 39 -4.73 -8.79 -12.36
C TYR A 39 -5.53 -9.30 -11.15
N LEU A 40 -6.80 -8.91 -11.03
CA LEU A 40 -7.67 -9.33 -9.92
C LEU A 40 -8.05 -10.82 -10.01
N THR A 41 -7.95 -11.45 -11.18
CA THR A 41 -8.10 -12.89 -11.34
C THR A 41 -6.84 -13.62 -10.89
N THR A 42 -5.65 -13.17 -11.33
CA THR A 42 -4.36 -13.74 -10.90
C THR A 42 -4.12 -13.53 -9.41
N LYS A 43 -4.51 -12.36 -8.87
CA LYS A 43 -4.35 -11.98 -7.47
C LYS A 43 -5.68 -12.07 -6.71
N GLN A 44 -6.46 -13.15 -6.93
CA GLN A 44 -7.78 -13.31 -6.31
C GLN A 44 -7.76 -13.31 -4.77
N HIS A 45 -6.63 -13.67 -4.15
CA HIS A 45 -6.42 -13.60 -2.70
C HIS A 45 -6.64 -12.18 -2.15
N ILE A 46 -6.36 -11.13 -2.95
CA ILE A 46 -6.60 -9.73 -2.53
C ILE A 46 -8.07 -9.51 -2.11
N LEU A 47 -9.02 -10.09 -2.84
CA LEU A 47 -10.44 -9.96 -2.55
C LEU A 47 -11.02 -11.10 -1.70
N ARG A 48 -10.20 -12.08 -1.29
CA ARG A 48 -10.63 -13.26 -0.52
C ARG A 48 -9.94 -13.42 0.83
N GLU A 49 -8.74 -12.86 0.98
CA GLU A 49 -7.87 -13.15 2.13
C GLU A 49 -7.33 -11.88 2.80
N SER A 50 -7.54 -10.69 2.21
CA SER A 50 -7.09 -9.44 2.83
C SER A 50 -7.79 -9.19 4.16
N HIS A 51 -7.04 -8.79 5.17
CA HIS A 51 -7.56 -8.45 6.49
C HIS A 51 -8.24 -7.08 6.51
N HIS A 52 -7.85 -6.20 5.59
CA HIS A 52 -8.38 -4.85 5.47
C HIS A 52 -8.56 -4.49 4.00
N LEU A 53 -9.71 -3.94 3.67
CA LEU A 53 -9.99 -3.47 2.32
C LEU A 53 -10.75 -2.15 2.38
N VAL A 54 -10.37 -1.18 1.54
CA VAL A 54 -11.13 0.06 1.34
C VAL A 54 -11.44 0.22 -0.14
N ALA A 55 -12.71 0.41 -0.46
CA ALA A 55 -13.17 0.79 -1.79
C ALA A 55 -13.53 2.28 -1.82
N ALA A 56 -13.17 2.97 -2.91
CA ALA A 56 -13.63 4.31 -3.24
C ALA A 56 -14.76 4.21 -4.26
N GLU A 57 -15.91 4.79 -3.95
CA GLU A 57 -17.12 4.73 -4.77
C GLU A 57 -17.59 6.14 -5.14
N THR A 58 -18.09 6.28 -6.35
CA THR A 58 -18.85 7.44 -6.83
C THR A 58 -20.26 6.99 -7.22
N THR A 59 -21.08 7.89 -7.74
CA THR A 59 -22.37 7.55 -8.34
C THR A 59 -22.25 6.67 -9.58
N GLN A 60 -21.06 6.59 -10.19
CA GLN A 60 -20.78 5.80 -11.39
C GLN A 60 -20.19 4.41 -11.08
N GLY A 61 -19.88 4.12 -9.81
CA GLY A 61 -19.36 2.83 -9.38
C GLY A 61 -18.07 2.92 -8.58
N CYS A 62 -17.34 1.80 -8.48
CA CYS A 62 -16.07 1.70 -7.78
C CYS A 62 -14.95 2.33 -8.62
N VAL A 63 -14.26 3.34 -8.05
CA VAL A 63 -13.18 4.10 -8.70
C VAL A 63 -11.82 3.90 -8.04
N GLY A 64 -11.75 3.07 -7.02
CA GLY A 64 -10.47 2.75 -6.37
C GLY A 64 -10.57 1.67 -5.33
N LEU A 65 -9.45 1.03 -5.06
CA LEU A 65 -9.30 -0.07 -4.12
C LEU A 65 -7.93 0.00 -3.46
N VAL A 66 -7.88 -0.18 -2.14
CA VAL A 66 -6.67 -0.54 -1.42
C VAL A 66 -6.97 -1.74 -0.53
N ALA A 67 -6.04 -2.69 -0.48
CA ALA A 67 -6.15 -3.87 0.36
C ALA A 67 -4.85 -4.14 1.09
N ALA A 68 -4.94 -4.65 2.32
CA ALA A 68 -3.80 -4.97 3.16
C ALA A 68 -4.03 -6.23 3.99
N THR A 69 -2.92 -6.93 4.28
CA THR A 69 -2.85 -8.06 5.21
C THR A 69 -1.94 -7.73 6.38
N GLU A 70 -2.33 -8.17 7.56
CA GLU A 70 -1.46 -8.22 8.72
C GLU A 70 -0.61 -9.50 8.62
N ARG A 71 0.69 -9.36 8.75
CA ARG A 71 1.65 -10.46 8.71
C ARG A 71 2.50 -10.43 9.97
N ASP A 72 2.78 -11.59 10.51
CA ASP A 72 3.56 -11.74 11.73
C ASP A 72 4.60 -12.85 11.56
N PRO A 73 5.59 -12.66 10.70
CA PRO A 73 6.69 -13.57 10.59
C PRO A 73 7.69 -13.32 11.72
N ASP A 74 8.14 -14.38 12.39
CA ASP A 74 9.19 -14.35 13.41
C ASP A 74 8.93 -13.31 14.54
N ASP A 75 7.67 -13.22 15.03
CA ASP A 75 7.23 -12.29 16.07
C ASP A 75 7.48 -10.80 15.76
N ARG A 76 7.52 -10.45 14.49
CA ARG A 76 7.63 -9.05 14.05
C ARG A 76 6.49 -8.64 13.13
N PRO A 77 5.37 -8.23 13.73
CA PRO A 77 4.17 -7.91 12.96
C PRO A 77 4.36 -6.71 12.03
N PHE A 78 3.85 -6.80 10.81
CA PHE A 78 3.79 -5.69 9.88
C PHE A 78 2.52 -5.71 9.04
N THR A 79 2.10 -4.52 8.61
CA THR A 79 0.99 -4.36 7.67
C THR A 79 1.53 -4.36 6.24
N TYR A 80 1.12 -5.33 5.44
CA TYR A 80 1.49 -5.41 4.03
C TYR A 80 0.36 -4.88 3.14
N VAL A 81 0.62 -3.79 2.41
CA VAL A 81 -0.31 -3.26 1.41
C VAL A 81 -0.18 -4.08 0.13
N GLU A 82 -1.18 -4.92 -0.13
CA GLU A 82 -1.20 -5.87 -1.25
C GLU A 82 -1.42 -5.16 -2.59
N THR A 83 -2.30 -4.16 -2.61
CA THR A 83 -2.65 -3.42 -3.82
C THR A 83 -3.15 -2.03 -3.51
N LEU A 84 -2.95 -1.13 -4.47
CA LEU A 84 -3.57 0.20 -4.53
C LEU A 84 -3.92 0.49 -5.99
N LEU A 85 -5.19 0.42 -6.33
CA LEU A 85 -5.74 0.71 -7.65
C LEU A 85 -6.59 1.98 -7.59
N VAL A 86 -6.47 2.84 -8.60
CA VAL A 86 -7.26 4.07 -8.72
C VAL A 86 -7.61 4.26 -10.19
N ALA A 87 -8.87 4.52 -10.47
CA ALA A 87 -9.37 4.81 -11.82
C ALA A 87 -8.58 5.93 -12.51
N GLU A 88 -8.35 5.82 -13.81
CA GLU A 88 -7.45 6.71 -14.55
C GLU A 88 -7.86 8.18 -14.45
N GLU A 89 -9.15 8.48 -14.48
CA GLU A 89 -9.69 9.84 -14.35
C GLU A 89 -9.43 10.49 -12.97
N HIS A 90 -9.13 9.67 -11.96
CA HIS A 90 -8.79 10.10 -10.60
C HIS A 90 -7.29 10.12 -10.33
N HIS A 91 -6.45 9.82 -11.34
CA HIS A 91 -5.00 9.92 -11.21
C HIS A 91 -4.55 11.37 -10.97
N GLY A 92 -3.62 11.55 -10.04
CA GLY A 92 -3.15 12.90 -9.62
C GLY A 92 -4.06 13.62 -8.64
N GLY A 93 -5.26 13.06 -8.36
CA GLY A 93 -6.18 13.58 -7.37
C GLY A 93 -5.93 13.03 -5.95
N THR A 94 -6.91 13.24 -5.09
CA THR A 94 -6.85 12.88 -3.66
C THR A 94 -7.31 11.44 -3.36
N VAL A 95 -7.84 10.71 -4.35
CA VAL A 95 -8.46 9.38 -4.14
C VAL A 95 -7.46 8.37 -3.60
N ALA A 96 -6.24 8.28 -4.18
CA ALA A 96 -5.22 7.36 -3.69
C ALA A 96 -4.86 7.65 -2.22
N PHE A 97 -4.64 8.91 -1.88
CA PHE A 97 -4.34 9.31 -0.50
C PHE A 97 -5.54 9.08 0.44
N GLY A 98 -6.76 9.33 -0.03
CA GLY A 98 -7.99 9.06 0.71
C GLY A 98 -8.17 7.58 1.04
N LEU A 99 -7.91 6.68 0.07
CA LEU A 99 -7.93 5.23 0.26
C LEU A 99 -6.94 4.80 1.34
N VAL A 100 -5.67 5.20 1.20
CA VAL A 100 -4.60 4.84 2.13
C VAL A 100 -4.83 5.44 3.52
N SER A 101 -5.27 6.71 3.58
CA SER A 101 -5.61 7.35 4.85
C SER A 101 -6.78 6.66 5.55
N ARG A 102 -7.82 6.27 4.80
CA ARG A 102 -8.96 5.53 5.36
C ARG A 102 -8.53 4.15 5.86
N LEU A 103 -7.71 3.44 5.10
CA LEU A 103 -7.15 2.14 5.48
C LEU A 103 -6.42 2.24 6.83
N PHE A 104 -5.41 3.11 6.92
CA PHE A 104 -4.60 3.22 8.14
C PHE A 104 -5.37 3.81 9.31
N ARG A 105 -6.37 4.66 9.06
CA ARG A 105 -7.28 5.13 10.10
C ARG A 105 -8.04 3.96 10.75
N GLU A 106 -8.56 3.05 9.95
CA GLU A 106 -9.30 1.89 10.47
C GLU A 106 -8.39 0.88 11.16
N ILE A 107 -7.20 0.62 10.61
CA ILE A 107 -6.19 -0.24 11.24
C ILE A 107 -5.80 0.36 12.61
N THR A 108 -5.42 1.64 12.65
CA THR A 108 -5.05 2.33 13.89
C THR A 108 -6.17 2.31 14.92
N ARG A 109 -7.42 2.56 14.49
CA ARG A 109 -8.57 2.52 15.40
C ARG A 109 -8.78 1.13 16.03
N ARG A 110 -8.49 0.05 15.29
CA ARG A 110 -8.62 -1.34 15.78
C ARG A 110 -7.47 -1.76 16.68
N ARG A 111 -6.25 -1.32 16.34
CA ARG A 111 -5.03 -1.67 17.10
C ARG A 111 -4.78 -0.76 18.29
N GLY A 112 -5.42 0.41 18.34
CA GLY A 112 -5.13 1.47 19.32
C GLY A 112 -3.98 2.39 18.94
N GLU A 113 -3.12 1.98 17.99
CA GLU A 113 -1.97 2.75 17.49
C GLU A 113 -1.69 2.48 16.01
N PHE A 114 -0.92 3.36 15.38
CA PHE A 114 -0.44 3.12 14.01
C PHE A 114 0.54 1.93 13.97
N PRO A 115 0.53 1.09 12.91
CA PRO A 115 1.48 -0.01 12.78
C PRO A 115 2.94 0.47 12.86
N GLU A 116 3.80 -0.24 13.60
CA GLU A 116 5.23 0.07 13.64
C GLU A 116 5.86 -0.04 12.25
N LEU A 117 5.43 -1.03 11.48
CA LEU A 117 6.00 -1.33 10.18
C LEU A 117 4.90 -1.55 9.15
N VAL A 118 5.01 -0.80 8.04
CA VAL A 118 4.18 -0.94 6.86
C VAL A 118 5.08 -1.26 5.67
N ALA A 119 4.70 -2.24 4.87
CA ALA A 119 5.42 -2.62 3.66
C ALA A 119 4.51 -2.64 2.44
N MET A 120 5.06 -2.34 1.26
CA MET A 120 4.39 -2.45 -0.02
C MET A 120 5.41 -2.74 -1.12
N LYS A 121 5.10 -3.65 -2.05
CA LYS A 121 5.84 -3.78 -3.30
C LYS A 121 5.16 -2.98 -4.41
N THR A 122 5.89 -2.13 -5.09
CA THR A 122 5.31 -1.33 -6.17
C THR A 122 6.17 -1.28 -7.43
N TYR A 123 5.50 -1.19 -8.57
CA TYR A 123 6.07 -0.89 -9.87
C TYR A 123 5.97 0.61 -10.21
N THR A 124 5.12 1.36 -9.50
CA THR A 124 4.76 2.70 -9.92
C THR A 124 5.36 3.79 -9.03
N PRO A 125 5.97 4.83 -9.62
CA PRO A 125 6.46 5.98 -8.88
C PRO A 125 5.34 6.72 -8.11
N LYS A 126 4.08 6.64 -8.57
CA LYS A 126 2.93 7.23 -7.85
C LYS A 126 2.70 6.58 -6.49
N ALA A 127 2.67 5.25 -6.42
CA ALA A 127 2.47 4.53 -5.18
C ALA A 127 3.63 4.76 -4.19
N TYR A 128 4.88 4.76 -4.68
CA TYR A 128 6.03 5.18 -3.89
C TYR A 128 5.84 6.58 -3.29
N THR A 129 5.39 7.55 -4.10
CA THR A 129 5.15 8.92 -3.63
C THR A 129 4.06 9.00 -2.55
N VAL A 130 3.01 8.16 -2.65
CA VAL A 130 1.98 8.07 -1.60
C VAL A 130 2.58 7.59 -0.28
N MET A 131 3.44 6.57 -0.30
CA MET A 131 4.11 6.06 0.91
C MET A 131 5.04 7.10 1.53
N ARG A 132 5.72 7.90 0.72
CA ARG A 132 6.61 8.99 1.20
C ARG A 132 5.86 10.10 1.96
N ARG A 133 4.54 10.24 1.81
CA ARG A 133 3.74 11.22 2.57
C ARG A 133 3.61 10.89 4.05
N PHE A 134 4.00 9.70 4.47
CA PHE A 134 4.04 9.31 5.89
C PHE A 134 5.28 9.82 6.63
N THR A 135 6.20 10.54 5.99
CA THR A 135 7.38 11.15 6.65
C THR A 135 6.97 12.45 7.38
N VAL A 136 6.25 12.30 8.49
CA VAL A 136 5.70 13.43 9.28
C VAL A 136 6.41 13.62 10.63
N HIS A 137 7.45 12.83 10.93
CA HIS A 137 8.24 12.89 12.14
C HIS A 137 9.66 12.38 11.87
N ASP A 138 10.65 12.90 12.58
CA ASP A 138 12.07 12.61 12.34
C ASP A 138 12.46 11.14 12.59
N ASP A 139 11.74 10.44 13.48
CA ASP A 139 11.96 9.01 13.72
C ASP A 139 11.32 8.09 12.67
N ILE A 140 10.49 8.63 11.77
CA ILE A 140 9.89 7.83 10.73
C ILE A 140 10.89 7.63 9.59
N ARG A 141 11.14 6.40 9.21
CA ARG A 141 11.99 6.03 8.08
C ARG A 141 11.12 5.52 6.93
N CYS A 142 11.20 6.19 5.79
CA CYS A 142 10.60 5.73 4.54
C CYS A 142 11.70 5.21 3.61
N TYR A 143 11.72 3.91 3.39
CA TYR A 143 12.67 3.21 2.54
C TYR A 143 12.05 2.85 1.18
N PRO A 144 12.84 2.81 0.07
CA PRO A 144 14.20 3.31 0.00
C PRO A 144 14.28 4.83 -0.06
N SER A 145 15.36 5.41 0.48
CA SER A 145 15.72 6.78 0.18
C SER A 145 16.35 6.85 -1.22
N LEU A 146 15.96 7.83 -2.05
CA LEU A 146 16.47 7.89 -3.43
C LEU A 146 17.93 8.38 -3.53
N ASP A 147 18.55 8.74 -2.42
CA ASP A 147 19.96 9.15 -2.32
C ASP A 147 20.86 8.09 -1.68
N GLY A 148 20.28 6.96 -1.32
CA GLY A 148 21.00 5.87 -0.66
C GLY A 148 21.38 6.18 0.78
N SER A 149 20.79 7.21 1.41
CA SER A 149 21.09 7.61 2.80
C SER A 149 20.39 6.75 3.86
N ASP A 150 19.78 5.64 3.47
CA ASP A 150 19.09 4.75 4.41
C ASP A 150 20.08 4.17 5.44
N PRO A 151 19.73 4.15 6.73
CA PRO A 151 20.52 3.48 7.76
C PRO A 151 20.64 1.97 7.48
N ASP A 152 21.78 1.37 7.84
CA ASP A 152 22.03 -0.07 7.65
C ASP A 152 20.99 -0.95 8.35
N GLU A 153 20.46 -0.51 9.48
CA GLU A 153 19.37 -1.20 10.18
C GLU A 153 18.13 -1.29 9.32
N VAL A 154 17.73 -0.19 8.66
CA VAL A 154 16.55 -0.15 7.77
C VAL A 154 16.78 -1.00 6.53
N ARG A 155 18.01 -0.98 5.96
CA ARG A 155 18.38 -1.87 4.84
C ARG A 155 18.30 -3.35 5.22
N ARG A 156 18.82 -3.71 6.42
CA ARG A 156 18.69 -5.09 6.92
C ARG A 156 17.24 -5.51 7.16
N LEU A 157 16.41 -4.60 7.69
CA LEU A 157 14.98 -4.84 7.84
C LEU A 157 14.32 -5.08 6.47
N ALA A 158 14.60 -4.22 5.50
CA ALA A 158 14.11 -4.37 4.14
C ALA A 158 14.53 -5.70 3.51
N GLY A 159 15.78 -6.13 3.70
CA GLY A 159 16.28 -7.42 3.21
C GLY A 159 15.52 -8.61 3.79
N ARG A 160 15.22 -8.62 5.10
CA ARG A 160 14.40 -9.67 5.72
C ARG A 160 12.99 -9.71 5.13
N LEU A 161 12.35 -8.55 4.99
CA LEU A 161 11.02 -8.48 4.41
C LEU A 161 10.99 -8.87 2.93
N ALA A 162 12.01 -8.49 2.17
CA ALA A 162 12.14 -8.91 0.76
C ALA A 162 12.23 -10.43 0.64
N ALA A 163 13.03 -11.10 1.50
CA ALA A 163 13.16 -12.55 1.54
C ALA A 163 11.83 -13.24 1.89
N GLN A 164 11.02 -12.65 2.75
CA GLN A 164 9.69 -13.18 3.10
C GLN A 164 8.64 -12.97 2.00
N LEU A 165 8.65 -11.78 1.39
CA LEU A 165 7.66 -11.39 0.39
C LEU A 165 7.95 -11.94 -1.01
N SER A 166 9.20 -12.33 -1.26
CA SER A 166 9.69 -12.79 -2.56
C SER A 166 10.95 -13.66 -2.38
N PRO A 167 10.84 -14.84 -1.75
CA PRO A 167 11.99 -15.66 -1.34
C PRO A 167 12.89 -16.09 -2.51
N GLU A 168 12.30 -16.27 -3.70
CA GLU A 168 13.02 -16.70 -4.91
C GLU A 168 13.66 -15.54 -5.68
N CYS A 169 13.51 -14.29 -5.20
CA CYS A 169 13.94 -13.11 -5.93
C CYS A 169 15.18 -12.47 -5.32
N ARG A 170 16.08 -11.97 -6.18
CA ARG A 170 17.21 -11.16 -5.73
C ARG A 170 16.72 -9.80 -5.27
N PHE A 171 17.21 -9.34 -4.13
CA PHE A 171 16.94 -8.02 -3.58
C PHE A 171 18.21 -7.16 -3.59
N ASP A 172 18.09 -5.90 -4.04
CA ASP A 172 19.13 -4.90 -3.91
C ASP A 172 18.80 -3.94 -2.74
N PRO A 173 19.53 -4.02 -1.61
CA PRO A 173 19.24 -3.20 -0.44
C PRO A 173 19.60 -1.72 -0.61
N ARG A 174 20.33 -1.33 -1.66
CA ARG A 174 20.65 0.06 -1.96
C ARG A 174 19.48 0.79 -2.63
N THR A 175 18.79 0.10 -3.52
CA THR A 175 17.69 0.65 -4.32
C THR A 175 16.31 0.20 -3.85
N GLY A 176 16.24 -0.83 -3.01
CA GLY A 176 14.99 -1.47 -2.62
C GLY A 176 14.36 -2.32 -3.73
N VAL A 177 15.07 -2.56 -4.82
CA VAL A 177 14.56 -3.31 -5.97
C VAL A 177 14.60 -4.81 -5.69
N ILE A 178 13.44 -5.45 -5.86
CA ILE A 178 13.28 -6.90 -5.93
C ILE A 178 13.21 -7.26 -7.40
N VAL A 179 14.28 -7.88 -7.91
CA VAL A 179 14.40 -8.29 -9.31
C VAL A 179 13.39 -9.40 -9.59
N HIS A 180 12.57 -9.23 -10.63
CA HIS A 180 11.45 -10.10 -10.97
C HIS A 180 10.39 -10.25 -9.85
N GLY A 181 10.35 -9.32 -8.89
CA GLY A 181 9.41 -9.34 -7.76
C GLY A 181 7.93 -9.18 -8.11
N GLY A 182 7.61 -8.98 -9.38
CA GLY A 182 6.25 -8.91 -9.91
C GLY A 182 5.58 -10.26 -10.09
N GLY A 183 6.36 -11.35 -10.09
CA GLY A 183 5.87 -12.69 -10.41
C GLY A 183 5.25 -12.74 -11.81
N THR A 184 4.09 -13.38 -11.93
CA THR A 184 3.34 -13.51 -13.20
C THR A 184 2.64 -12.22 -13.66
N VAL A 185 2.60 -11.18 -12.82
CA VAL A 185 2.06 -9.88 -13.20
C VAL A 185 3.20 -9.05 -13.77
N GLY A 186 3.41 -9.18 -15.07
CA GLY A 186 4.41 -8.43 -15.80
C GLY A 186 4.02 -6.97 -16.05
N SER A 187 4.84 -6.31 -16.85
CA SER A 187 4.61 -4.92 -17.28
C SER A 187 3.38 -4.78 -18.15
N ASP A 188 2.92 -5.88 -18.76
CA ASP A 188 1.71 -5.90 -19.59
C ASP A 188 0.43 -5.51 -18.82
N PHE A 189 0.48 -5.52 -17.47
CA PHE A 189 -0.55 -4.87 -16.67
C PHE A 189 -0.61 -3.36 -16.92
N TRP A 190 0.56 -2.74 -17.17
CA TRP A 190 0.70 -1.31 -17.45
C TRP A 190 1.07 -1.12 -18.92
N GLN A 191 0.19 -0.61 -19.75
CA GLN A 191 0.56 -0.22 -21.14
C GLN A 191 1.64 0.86 -21.15
N TYR A 192 1.75 1.61 -20.06
CA TYR A 192 2.83 2.59 -19.81
C TYR A 192 3.08 2.73 -18.31
N ARG A 193 4.30 3.05 -17.92
CA ARG A 193 4.60 3.34 -16.51
C ARG A 193 4.07 4.73 -16.13
N PRO A 194 3.15 4.84 -15.15
CA PRO A 194 2.63 6.14 -14.71
C PRO A 194 3.73 6.99 -14.10
N ARG A 195 3.81 8.27 -14.44
CA ARG A 195 4.72 9.24 -13.82
C ARG A 195 4.14 9.80 -12.53
N SER A 196 5.00 10.07 -11.55
CA SER A 196 4.60 10.67 -10.27
C SER A 196 4.43 12.20 -10.34
N GLY A 197 5.07 12.83 -11.32
CA GLY A 197 5.25 14.28 -11.39
C GLY A 197 6.46 14.81 -10.62
N ASN A 198 7.13 13.96 -9.83
CA ASN A 198 8.41 14.27 -9.18
C ASN A 198 9.55 13.73 -10.04
N ARG A 199 10.34 14.64 -10.64
CA ARG A 199 11.42 14.29 -11.56
C ARG A 199 12.43 13.31 -10.98
N ARG A 200 12.78 13.45 -9.70
CA ARG A 200 13.77 12.57 -9.04
C ARG A 200 13.21 11.16 -8.87
N VAL A 201 11.96 11.04 -8.45
CA VAL A 201 11.28 9.74 -8.31
C VAL A 201 11.13 9.09 -9.68
N ASP A 202 10.67 9.84 -10.69
CA ASP A 202 10.46 9.31 -12.04
C ASP A 202 11.79 8.86 -12.68
N ALA A 203 12.88 9.60 -12.48
CA ALA A 203 14.21 9.22 -12.94
C ALA A 203 14.73 7.93 -12.26
N PHE A 204 14.57 7.81 -10.95
CA PHE A 204 14.91 6.59 -10.21
C PHE A 204 14.17 5.36 -10.76
N PHE A 205 12.84 5.44 -10.91
CA PHE A 205 12.06 4.33 -11.44
C PHE A 205 12.42 3.99 -12.89
N SER A 206 12.81 4.97 -13.69
CA SER A 206 13.26 4.73 -15.09
C SER A 206 14.62 4.07 -15.17
N ALA A 207 15.53 4.40 -14.24
CA ALA A 207 16.91 3.88 -14.26
C ALA A 207 17.05 2.53 -13.55
N GLU A 208 16.40 2.35 -12.41
CA GLU A 208 16.69 1.25 -11.50
C GLU A 208 15.61 0.13 -11.53
N VAL A 209 14.40 0.38 -12.06
CA VAL A 209 13.29 -0.57 -11.97
C VAL A 209 12.95 -1.14 -13.33
N GLY A 210 13.31 -2.39 -13.57
CA GLY A 210 12.96 -3.13 -14.77
C GLY A 210 11.49 -3.46 -14.88
N GLU A 211 11.14 -4.08 -15.98
CA GLU A 211 9.75 -4.41 -16.37
C GLU A 211 9.04 -5.30 -15.34
N PHE A 212 9.73 -6.34 -14.88
CA PHE A 212 9.18 -7.32 -13.93
C PHE A 212 9.58 -7.04 -12.48
N ASP A 213 10.37 -5.98 -12.26
CA ASP A 213 10.88 -5.64 -10.94
C ASP A 213 9.83 -4.93 -10.09
N ARG A 214 10.05 -4.94 -8.78
CA ARG A 214 9.26 -4.17 -7.81
C ARG A 214 10.18 -3.47 -6.84
N VAL A 215 9.81 -2.27 -6.45
CA VAL A 215 10.44 -1.57 -5.32
C VAL A 215 9.72 -1.96 -4.04
N LEU A 216 10.45 -2.47 -3.07
CA LEU A 216 9.96 -2.65 -1.71
C LEU A 216 9.98 -1.28 -1.01
N CYS A 217 8.81 -0.79 -0.68
CA CYS A 217 8.65 0.44 0.08
C CYS A 217 8.32 0.10 1.53
N LEU A 218 8.99 0.75 2.49
CA LEU A 218 8.68 0.64 3.92
C LEU A 218 8.34 2.00 4.51
N VAL A 219 7.45 1.98 5.48
CA VAL A 219 7.27 3.03 6.49
C VAL A 219 7.54 2.38 7.83
N HIS A 220 8.63 2.76 8.48
CA HIS A 220 9.05 2.25 9.78
C HIS A 220 8.96 3.35 10.83
N ALA A 221 8.07 3.18 11.81
CA ALA A 221 7.78 4.09 12.91
C ALA A 221 8.08 3.39 14.26
N PRO A 222 9.38 3.22 14.61
CA PRO A 222 9.79 2.36 15.73
C PRO A 222 9.40 2.91 17.08
N THR A 223 9.28 4.24 17.22
CA THR A 223 9.01 4.87 18.51
C THR A 223 7.51 5.15 18.71
N PRO A 224 7.02 5.13 19.96
CA PRO A 224 5.64 5.54 20.25
C PRO A 224 5.34 6.98 19.76
N ALA A 225 6.32 7.88 19.84
CA ALA A 225 6.19 9.26 19.35
C ALA A 225 5.96 9.31 17.84
N ALA A 226 6.72 8.54 17.06
CA ALA A 226 6.55 8.42 15.61
C ALA A 226 5.15 7.87 15.25
N ARG A 227 4.70 6.81 15.94
CA ARG A 227 3.36 6.25 15.73
C ARG A 227 2.23 7.22 16.12
N ALA A 228 2.41 7.97 17.21
CA ALA A 228 1.48 9.02 17.62
C ALA A 228 1.42 10.16 16.59
N ALA A 229 2.55 10.58 16.03
CA ALA A 229 2.60 11.59 14.98
C ALA A 229 1.84 11.15 13.71
N LEU A 230 1.99 9.88 13.29
CA LEU A 230 1.22 9.30 12.17
C LEU A 230 -0.28 9.26 12.49
N THR A 231 -0.65 8.85 13.70
CA THR A 231 -2.04 8.83 14.15
C THR A 231 -2.65 10.23 14.07
N ALA A 232 -1.93 11.24 14.55
CA ALA A 232 -2.37 12.64 14.49
C ALA A 232 -2.47 13.16 13.04
N ALA A 233 -1.48 12.85 12.19
CA ALA A 233 -1.48 13.25 10.78
C ALA A 233 -2.67 12.67 10.00
N LEU A 234 -3.12 11.48 10.37
CA LEU A 234 -4.33 10.86 9.82
C LEU A 234 -5.62 11.43 10.42
N ARG A 235 -5.54 12.36 11.38
CA ARG A 235 -6.67 12.92 12.14
C ARG A 235 -7.55 11.83 12.76
N ILE A 236 -6.90 10.89 13.45
CA ILE A 236 -7.57 9.81 14.17
C ILE A 236 -7.73 10.23 15.63
N THR A 237 -8.96 10.15 16.14
CA THR A 237 -9.17 10.19 17.58
C THR A 237 -8.90 8.78 18.13
N PRO A 238 -7.91 8.57 19.02
CA PRO A 238 -7.67 7.26 19.61
C PRO A 238 -8.93 6.77 20.31
N ASN A 239 -9.28 5.49 20.10
CA ASN A 239 -10.32 4.86 20.89
C ASN A 239 -9.78 4.73 22.34
N PRO A 240 -10.48 5.19 23.38
CA PRO A 240 -10.01 4.97 24.72
C PRO A 240 -9.85 3.46 24.95
N ALA A 241 -8.68 3.06 25.46
CA ALA A 241 -8.40 1.67 25.78
C ALA A 241 -9.57 1.06 26.57
N PRO A 242 -9.98 -0.19 26.31
CA PRO A 242 -11.00 -0.84 27.10
C PRO A 242 -10.56 -0.79 28.56
N ARG A 243 -11.39 -0.21 29.42
CA ARG A 243 -11.16 -0.22 30.88
C ARG A 243 -11.00 -1.67 31.27
N GLN A 244 -9.81 -2.06 31.75
CA GLN A 244 -9.66 -3.31 32.44
C GLN A 244 -10.58 -3.20 33.68
N GLU A 245 -11.69 -3.91 33.66
CA GLU A 245 -12.45 -4.16 34.88
C GLU A 245 -11.54 -5.01 35.78
N ILE A 246 -10.99 -4.33 36.79
CA ILE A 246 -10.28 -5.00 37.86
C ILE A 246 -11.37 -5.73 38.66
N ALA A 247 -11.39 -7.05 38.53
CA ALA A 247 -12.19 -7.96 39.33
C ALA A 247 -11.54 -8.14 40.73
#